data_fef8dde63119b9132d124df87c399074
#
_entry.id   fef8dde63119b9132d124df87c399074
#
_cell.length_a   1.000
_cell.length_b   1.000
_cell.length_c   1.000
_cell.angle_alpha   90.00
_cell.angle_beta   90.00
_cell.angle_gamma   90.00
#
_symmetry.space_group_name_H-M   'P 1'
#
loop_
_entity.id
_entity.type
_entity.pdbx_description
1 polymer ?
#
loop_
_entity_poly.entity_id
_entity_poly.type
_entity_poly.pdbx_seq_one_letter_code
_entity_poly.pdbx_strand_id
1 'polypeptide(L)'
;MPGINSSRIHIIDTKPNPRKPQIVKVIEPEMLAARTGYASPHAIHCGPNGIFASALGATDGGGPGGIFVMDHNSFDVLGKWELDRGPQFLAYDFWWHLGFDTVITSEWGNSQHGAEGSEPGTPP
;
A
#
# COMPACT_ATOMS: atom_id res chain seq x y z
N MET A 1 -4.74 -8.19 -3.28
CA MET A 1 -4.77 -7.40 -4.54
C MET A 1 -5.27 -5.99 -4.22
N PRO A 2 -4.41 -5.00 -4.26
CA PRO A 2 -4.79 -3.61 -4.00
C PRO A 2 -5.45 -2.97 -5.22
N GLY A 3 -6.36 -2.05 -4.96
CA GLY A 3 -7.01 -1.24 -5.97
C GLY A 3 -6.70 0.24 -5.76
N ILE A 4 -5.87 0.81 -6.61
CA ILE A 4 -5.40 2.20 -6.50
C ILE A 4 -6.57 3.18 -6.42
N ASN A 5 -7.49 3.09 -7.36
CA ASN A 5 -8.58 4.05 -7.46
C ASN A 5 -9.68 3.82 -6.42
N SER A 6 -9.92 2.57 -6.05
CA SER A 6 -10.96 2.22 -5.08
C SER A 6 -10.49 2.27 -3.63
N SER A 7 -9.19 2.29 -3.40
CA SER A 7 -8.53 2.10 -2.10
C SER A 7 -8.96 0.82 -1.36
N ARG A 8 -9.54 -0.15 -2.07
CA ARG A 8 -9.88 -1.47 -1.53
C ARG A 8 -8.70 -2.43 -1.66
N ILE A 9 -8.61 -3.36 -0.72
CA ILE A 9 -7.68 -4.48 -0.82
C ILE A 9 -8.49 -5.77 -0.76
N HIS A 10 -8.40 -6.55 -1.84
CA HIS A 10 -9.07 -7.85 -1.93
C HIS A 10 -8.10 -8.96 -1.52
N ILE A 11 -8.46 -9.75 -0.52
CA ILE A 11 -7.74 -10.94 -0.11
C ILE A 11 -8.34 -12.11 -0.85
N ILE A 12 -7.53 -12.75 -1.67
CA ILE A 12 -7.96 -13.81 -2.58
C ILE A 12 -7.26 -15.09 -2.19
N ASP A 13 -8.04 -16.13 -1.89
CA ASP A 13 -7.53 -17.46 -1.62
C ASP A 13 -7.49 -18.28 -2.93
N THR A 14 -6.30 -18.73 -3.28
CA THR A 14 -6.05 -19.57 -4.45
C THR A 14 -5.73 -21.03 -4.07
N LYS A 15 -5.55 -21.32 -2.78
CA LYS A 15 -5.08 -22.62 -2.30
C LYS A 15 -6.08 -23.76 -2.56
N PRO A 16 -7.39 -23.60 -2.32
CA PRO A 16 -8.33 -24.70 -2.55
C PRO A 16 -8.42 -25.09 -4.02
N ASN A 17 -8.43 -24.09 -4.91
CA ASN A 17 -8.46 -24.31 -6.35
C ASN A 17 -7.91 -23.07 -7.07
N PRO A 18 -6.65 -23.10 -7.56
CA PRO A 18 -6.04 -21.93 -8.21
C PRO A 18 -6.74 -21.50 -9.51
N ARG A 19 -7.52 -22.37 -10.14
CA ARG A 19 -8.33 -22.04 -11.32
C ARG A 19 -9.69 -21.41 -10.98
N LYS A 20 -10.04 -21.44 -9.69
CA LYS A 20 -11.29 -20.84 -9.17
C LYS A 20 -10.98 -20.10 -7.87
N PRO A 21 -10.26 -18.98 -7.94
CA PRO A 21 -9.91 -18.19 -6.77
C PRO A 21 -11.15 -17.60 -6.11
N GLN A 22 -11.10 -17.43 -4.79
CA GLN A 22 -12.21 -16.90 -4.01
C GLN A 22 -11.78 -15.68 -3.20
N ILE A 23 -12.61 -14.64 -3.20
CA ILE A 23 -12.41 -13.48 -2.32
C ILE A 23 -12.86 -13.90 -0.91
N VAL A 24 -11.93 -13.91 0.03
CA VAL A 24 -12.20 -14.30 1.43
C VAL A 24 -12.35 -13.11 2.36
N LYS A 25 -11.80 -11.95 1.97
CA LYS A 25 -11.93 -10.71 2.74
C LYS A 25 -11.74 -9.51 1.82
N VAL A 26 -12.44 -8.43 2.12
CA VAL A 26 -12.21 -7.12 1.50
C VAL A 26 -11.91 -6.13 2.62
N ILE A 27 -10.81 -5.40 2.47
CA ILE A 27 -10.49 -4.26 3.33
C ILE A 27 -11.03 -3.04 2.63
N GLU A 28 -12.02 -2.41 3.25
CA GLU A 28 -12.67 -1.22 2.73
C GLU A 28 -11.82 0.04 2.95
N PRO A 29 -11.97 1.06 2.11
CA PRO A 29 -11.17 2.29 2.20
C PRO A 29 -11.32 2.99 3.56
N GLU A 30 -12.48 2.92 4.17
CA GLU A 30 -12.75 3.51 5.48
C GLU A 30 -11.92 2.85 6.59
N MET A 31 -11.71 1.55 6.50
CA MET A 31 -10.88 0.81 7.45
C MET A 31 -9.41 1.18 7.29
N LEU A 32 -8.92 1.26 6.05
CA LEU A 32 -7.55 1.69 5.77
C LEU A 32 -7.33 3.13 6.26
N ALA A 33 -8.24 4.03 5.94
CA ALA A 33 -8.20 5.43 6.38
C ALA A 33 -8.20 5.58 7.90
N ALA A 34 -9.09 4.85 8.59
CA ALA A 34 -9.19 4.91 10.05
C ALA A 34 -7.92 4.44 10.76
N ARG A 35 -7.23 3.44 10.20
CA ARG A 35 -6.01 2.87 10.80
C ARG A 35 -4.74 3.61 10.43
N THR A 36 -4.69 4.22 9.25
CA THR A 36 -3.44 4.77 8.71
C THR A 36 -3.54 6.21 8.21
N GLY A 37 -4.73 6.69 7.84
CA GLY A 37 -4.92 7.93 7.11
C GLY A 37 -4.55 7.82 5.63
N TYR A 38 -4.17 6.64 5.16
CA TYR A 38 -3.71 6.41 3.78
C TYR A 38 -4.84 6.02 2.85
N ALA A 39 -4.58 6.24 1.56
CA ALA A 39 -5.42 5.85 0.44
C ALA A 39 -4.54 5.35 -0.73
N SER A 40 -5.16 4.81 -1.75
CA SER A 40 -4.48 4.34 -2.97
C SER A 40 -3.38 3.31 -2.68
N PRO A 41 -3.71 2.15 -2.08
CA PRO A 41 -2.73 1.09 -1.85
C PRO A 41 -2.20 0.58 -3.18
N HIS A 42 -0.88 0.32 -3.25
CA HIS A 42 -0.21 -0.02 -4.51
C HIS A 42 0.57 -1.33 -4.44
N ALA A 43 1.74 -1.33 -3.80
CA ALA A 43 2.59 -2.51 -3.72
C ALA A 43 2.34 -3.29 -2.43
N ILE A 44 2.46 -4.62 -2.52
CA ILE A 44 2.32 -5.52 -1.36
C ILE A 44 3.47 -6.52 -1.37
N HIS A 45 4.17 -6.60 -0.25
CA HIS A 45 5.29 -7.52 -0.04
C HIS A 45 5.22 -8.18 1.32
N CYS A 46 5.80 -9.36 1.43
CA CYS A 46 6.08 -9.98 2.72
C CYS A 46 7.24 -9.24 3.39
N GLY A 47 7.10 -8.98 4.68
CA GLY A 47 8.13 -8.39 5.52
C GLY A 47 8.46 -9.27 6.72
N PRO A 48 9.28 -8.76 7.65
CA PRO A 48 9.77 -9.58 8.78
C PRO A 48 8.67 -10.17 9.66
N ASN A 49 7.60 -9.41 9.91
CA ASN A 49 6.56 -9.78 10.89
C ASN A 49 5.14 -9.62 10.34
N GLY A 50 4.95 -9.65 9.03
CA GLY A 50 3.62 -9.50 8.46
C GLY A 50 3.63 -9.19 6.98
N ILE A 51 2.53 -8.66 6.51
CA ILE A 51 2.34 -8.19 5.15
C ILE A 51 2.49 -6.66 5.17
N PHE A 52 3.38 -6.17 4.33
CA PHE A 52 3.63 -4.73 4.18
C PHE A 52 3.04 -4.25 2.87
N ALA A 53 2.41 -3.09 2.89
CA ALA A 53 1.84 -2.50 1.70
C ALA A 53 2.16 -1.01 1.62
N SER A 54 2.44 -0.52 0.42
CA SER A 54 2.58 0.91 0.18
C SER A 54 1.23 1.54 -0.15
N ALA A 55 1.10 2.81 0.17
CA ALA A 55 -0.01 3.66 -0.23
C ALA A 55 0.52 4.93 -0.87
N LEU A 56 0.01 5.26 -2.05
CA LEU A 56 0.50 6.38 -2.86
C LEU A 56 0.19 7.75 -2.26
N GLY A 57 -0.79 7.84 -1.38
CA GLY A 57 -1.19 9.10 -0.80
C GLY A 57 -2.10 8.96 0.41
N ALA A 58 -2.72 10.07 0.77
CA ALA A 58 -3.69 10.17 1.85
C ALA A 58 -5.12 10.31 1.32
N THR A 59 -6.08 10.25 2.23
CA THR A 59 -7.51 10.30 1.92
C THR A 59 -7.98 11.62 1.31
N ASP A 60 -7.19 12.68 1.43
CA ASP A 60 -7.46 13.99 0.82
C ASP A 60 -7.04 14.07 -0.66
N GLY A 61 -6.51 13.00 -1.23
CA GLY A 61 -6.01 12.93 -2.61
C GLY A 61 -4.57 13.41 -2.79
N GLY A 62 -3.95 13.95 -1.73
CA GLY A 62 -2.54 14.33 -1.70
C GLY A 62 -1.69 13.33 -0.94
N GLY A 63 -0.87 13.84 -0.08
CA GLY A 63 -0.04 13.06 0.84
C GLY A 63 -0.23 13.48 2.29
N PRO A 64 0.54 12.90 3.20
CA PRO A 64 1.56 11.87 2.95
C PRO A 64 0.95 10.47 2.68
N GLY A 65 1.57 9.75 1.77
CA GLY A 65 1.46 8.30 1.68
C GLY A 65 2.50 7.61 2.55
N GLY A 66 2.63 6.32 2.44
CA GLY A 66 3.61 5.59 3.24
C GLY A 66 3.46 4.07 3.13
N ILE A 67 4.02 3.38 4.10
CA ILE A 67 3.94 1.93 4.24
C ILE A 67 3.09 1.60 5.45
N PHE A 68 2.22 0.64 5.33
CA PHE A 68 1.42 0.12 6.43
C PHE A 68 1.56 -1.40 6.54
N VAL A 69 1.22 -1.91 7.72
CA VAL A 69 1.38 -3.32 8.06
C VAL A 69 0.01 -3.96 8.23
N MET A 70 -0.12 -5.17 7.69
CA MET A 70 -1.27 -6.04 7.90
C MET A 70 -0.83 -7.33 8.57
N ASP A 71 -1.70 -7.87 9.41
CA ASP A 71 -1.51 -9.18 10.00
C ASP A 71 -1.57 -10.26 8.92
N HIS A 72 -0.62 -11.20 8.94
CA HIS A 72 -0.53 -12.24 7.89
C HIS A 72 -1.54 -13.40 8.07
N ASN A 73 -2.23 -13.47 9.19
CA ASN A 73 -3.27 -14.48 9.43
C ASN A 73 -4.68 -13.89 9.26
N SER A 74 -4.96 -12.77 9.96
CA SER A 74 -6.28 -12.13 9.93
C SER A 74 -6.45 -11.16 8.75
N PHE A 75 -5.35 -10.67 8.19
CA PHE A 75 -5.30 -9.60 7.18
C PHE A 75 -5.85 -8.26 7.69
N ASP A 76 -5.88 -8.07 9.00
CA ASP A 76 -6.26 -6.79 9.58
C ASP A 76 -5.18 -5.75 9.37
N VAL A 77 -5.58 -4.51 9.08
CA VAL A 77 -4.66 -3.38 9.03
C VAL A 77 -4.24 -3.04 10.45
N LEU A 78 -2.96 -3.20 10.76
CA LEU A 78 -2.41 -2.96 12.09
C LEU A 78 -2.09 -1.47 12.31
N GLY A 79 -1.63 -0.78 11.28
CA GLY A 79 -1.29 0.65 11.34
C GLY A 79 -0.17 1.03 10.39
N LYS A 80 0.28 2.27 10.51
CA LYS A 80 1.46 2.76 9.77
C LYS A 80 2.72 2.04 10.26
N TRP A 81 3.63 1.82 9.32
CA TRP A 81 4.95 1.29 9.65
C TRP A 81 5.92 2.41 10.07
N GLU A 82 5.85 3.57 9.43
CA GLU A 82 6.76 4.68 9.72
C GLU A 82 6.48 5.28 11.10
N LEU A 83 7.54 5.49 11.88
CA LEU A 83 7.53 6.31 13.09
C LEU A 83 7.97 7.74 12.79
N ASP A 84 9.07 7.87 12.07
CA ASP A 84 9.59 9.14 11.55
C ASP A 84 9.88 8.94 10.06
N ARG A 85 9.14 9.63 9.21
CA ARG A 85 9.32 9.51 7.76
C ARG A 85 10.42 10.38 7.20
N GLY A 86 10.98 11.31 8.00
CA GLY A 86 11.91 12.32 7.49
C GLY A 86 11.30 13.12 6.35
N PRO A 87 12.06 13.38 5.27
CA PRO A 87 11.58 14.16 4.12
C PRO A 87 10.68 13.35 3.16
N GLN A 88 10.55 12.04 3.34
CA GLN A 88 9.71 11.20 2.49
C GLN A 88 8.25 11.59 2.61
N PHE A 89 7.60 11.82 1.49
CA PHE A 89 6.21 12.28 1.45
C PHE A 89 5.24 11.29 0.82
N LEU A 90 5.65 10.63 -0.26
CA LEU A 90 4.86 9.62 -0.95
C LEU A 90 5.61 8.30 -0.95
N ALA A 91 4.90 7.20 -1.08
CA ALA A 91 5.48 5.89 -1.22
C ALA A 91 4.93 5.24 -2.50
N TYR A 92 5.82 4.72 -3.33
CA TYR A 92 5.44 4.00 -4.54
C TYR A 92 5.61 2.49 -4.35
N ASP A 93 6.85 2.05 -4.23
CA ASP A 93 7.19 0.65 -4.05
C ASP A 93 8.32 0.51 -3.03
N PHE A 94 8.55 -0.70 -2.57
CA PHE A 94 9.61 -0.99 -1.62
C PHE A 94 10.02 -2.45 -1.73
N TRP A 95 11.21 -2.77 -1.24
CA TRP A 95 11.71 -4.13 -1.22
C TRP A 95 12.50 -4.42 0.04
N TRP A 96 12.22 -5.55 0.67
CA TRP A 96 12.95 -6.02 1.85
C TRP A 96 14.12 -6.90 1.44
N HIS A 97 15.28 -6.61 2.00
CA HIS A 97 16.40 -7.55 2.05
C HIS A 97 16.50 -8.08 3.48
N LEU A 98 15.82 -9.20 3.76
CA LEU A 98 15.70 -9.72 5.11
C LEU A 98 17.06 -10.08 5.75
N GLY A 99 18.00 -10.58 4.95
CA GLY A 99 19.33 -10.96 5.44
C GLY A 99 20.18 -9.78 5.91
N PHE A 100 19.92 -8.58 5.41
CA PHE A 100 20.61 -7.34 5.84
C PHE A 100 19.74 -6.43 6.70
N ASP A 101 18.52 -6.90 7.03
CA ASP A 101 17.54 -6.09 7.77
C ASP A 101 17.37 -4.68 7.20
N THR A 102 17.26 -4.62 5.88
CA THR A 102 17.25 -3.37 5.12
C THR A 102 16.04 -3.33 4.20
N VAL A 103 15.38 -2.19 4.14
CA VAL A 103 14.33 -1.91 3.15
C VAL A 103 14.79 -0.76 2.25
N ILE A 104 14.51 -0.88 0.97
CA ILE A 104 14.68 0.19 -0.01
C ILE A 104 13.30 0.61 -0.45
N THR A 105 13.02 1.90 -0.41
CA THR A 105 11.74 2.49 -0.82
C THR A 105 11.95 3.45 -1.98
N SER A 106 10.93 3.60 -2.79
CA SER A 106 10.87 4.61 -3.85
C SER A 106 9.67 5.52 -3.62
N GLU A 107 9.79 6.74 -4.05
CA GLU A 107 8.68 7.69 -4.11
C GLU A 107 8.24 7.92 -5.57
N TRP A 108 7.01 8.37 -5.71
CA TRP A 108 6.46 8.79 -6.98
C TRP A 108 5.92 10.21 -6.86
N GLY A 109 5.28 10.71 -7.91
CA GLY A 109 4.57 11.98 -7.89
C GLY A 109 3.29 11.93 -7.06
N ASN A 110 2.53 13.01 -7.06
CA ASN A 110 1.23 13.09 -6.39
C ASN A 110 0.30 11.98 -6.91
N SER A 111 -0.45 11.35 -6.01
CA SER A 111 -1.35 10.24 -6.33
C SER A 111 -2.43 10.61 -7.35
N GLN A 112 -2.88 11.86 -7.37
CA GLN A 112 -3.82 12.37 -8.38
C GLN A 112 -3.16 12.37 -9.77
N HIS A 113 -1.92 12.83 -9.89
CA HIS A 113 -1.19 12.81 -11.17
C HIS A 113 -0.97 11.39 -11.68
N GLY A 114 -0.75 10.44 -10.77
CA GLY A 114 -0.62 9.04 -11.14
C GLY A 114 -1.89 8.41 -11.69
N ALA A 115 -3.06 8.85 -11.22
CA ALA A 115 -4.36 8.37 -11.68
C ALA A 115 -4.80 9.01 -13.02
N GLU A 116 -4.41 10.25 -13.25
CA GLU A 116 -4.80 11.03 -14.43
C GLU A 116 -3.77 10.93 -15.58
N GLY A 117 -2.61 10.34 -15.32
CA GLY A 117 -1.48 10.35 -16.23
C GLY A 117 -0.67 11.64 -16.13
N SER A 118 0.53 11.62 -16.69
CA SER A 118 1.41 12.79 -16.70
C SER A 118 0.89 13.82 -17.71
N GLU A 119 0.64 15.03 -17.27
CA GLU A 119 0.38 16.13 -18.20
C GLU A 119 1.65 16.41 -19.05
N PRO A 120 1.50 16.76 -20.35
CA PRO A 120 2.65 17.16 -21.16
C PRO A 120 3.34 18.38 -20.55
N GLY A 121 4.62 18.23 -20.20
CA GLY A 121 5.44 19.31 -19.64
C GLY A 121 5.60 19.34 -18.13
N THR A 122 4.98 18.42 -17.40
CA THR A 122 5.24 18.25 -15.97
C THR A 122 6.52 17.40 -15.80
N PRO A 123 7.56 17.89 -15.12
CA PRO A 123 8.75 17.08 -14.88
C PRO A 123 8.39 15.87 -13.99
N PRO A 124 9.11 14.75 -14.18
CA PRO A 124 8.88 13.53 -13.41
C PRO A 124 9.16 13.71 -11.92
#